data_2c378bdd93f20d87bae84b2f92324dc9
#
_entry.id   2c378bdd93f20d87bae84b2f92324dc9
#
_cell.length_a   1.000
_cell.length_b   1.000
_cell.length_c   1.000
_cell.angle_alpha   90.00
_cell.angle_beta   90.00
_cell.angle_gamma   90.00
#
_symmetry.space_group_name_H-M   'P 1'
#
loop_
_entity.id
_entity.type
_entity.pdbx_description
1 polymer ?
#
loop_
_entity_poly.entity_id
_entity_poly.type
_entity_poly.pdbx_seq_one_letter_code
_entity_poly.pdbx_strand_id
1 'polypeptide(L)'
;MATVLAIISCFFVTPGREYLSYINWRTLILLFCLMAVVAGFAKAGVFRYISRKLSQRMKDTRRLSVGFMLLCFLLSMFVTNDVALVTVVPLTLLTMMGCSEKAKIQTLVQETIAANLGSMLTPFGNPQNLYLTSYYGIGMGEFLRLMLPYTGVALVILLLQTLISPKEGLGGKAREAGISERGASDAGVPEGRAKGAVIPEREAREAGIPEGRVKEAEIPEGKNREAASLYESGENLTGKDEMYEEALREKLLRSKGRLVSILLYGILFIVSMFSVARILDYRILFGIILITILVYDRSVLRNVNYTLLLTFVSFFVLIGNLGAMTQIQAALTQMIDGRELLTAILSSQIISNVPAAVLLSGFTDQGKALIVGTDLGGLGTLIASMASIITFQLYSLESGAKKGKYFLTFTLWNVIDLVILGAVAYCMMR
;
A
#
# COMPACT_ATOMS: atom_id res chain seq x y z
N MET A 1 -8.30 -13.82 12.57
CA MET A 1 -7.78 -15.21 12.49
C MET A 1 -6.54 -15.39 13.36
N ALA A 2 -5.43 -14.66 13.16
CA ALA A 2 -4.22 -14.78 13.97
C ALA A 2 -4.47 -14.70 15.49
N THR A 3 -5.21 -13.69 15.94
CA THR A 3 -5.56 -13.50 17.36
C THR A 3 -6.38 -14.65 17.91
N VAL A 4 -7.30 -15.23 17.13
CA VAL A 4 -8.09 -16.40 17.55
C VAL A 4 -7.21 -17.62 17.73
N LEU A 5 -6.30 -17.87 16.76
CA LEU A 5 -5.35 -18.98 16.87
C LEU A 5 -4.38 -18.80 18.05
N ALA A 6 -3.91 -17.57 18.30
CA ALA A 6 -3.09 -17.27 19.46
C ALA A 6 -3.86 -17.53 20.78
N ILE A 7 -5.12 -17.12 20.88
CA ILE A 7 -5.96 -17.39 22.06
C ILE A 7 -6.17 -18.90 22.22
N ILE A 8 -6.46 -19.63 21.16
CA ILE A 8 -6.58 -21.11 21.22
C ILE A 8 -5.28 -21.73 21.71
N SER A 9 -4.12 -21.28 21.24
CA SER A 9 -2.83 -21.81 21.68
C SER A 9 -2.53 -21.57 23.17
N CYS A 10 -3.13 -20.50 23.77
CA CYS A 10 -3.01 -20.22 25.20
C CYS A 10 -3.71 -21.26 26.09
N PHE A 11 -4.65 -22.05 25.56
CA PHE A 11 -5.24 -23.16 26.31
C PHE A 11 -4.31 -24.35 26.45
N PHE A 12 -3.34 -24.47 25.55
CA PHE A 12 -2.34 -25.56 25.57
C PHE A 12 -1.06 -25.17 26.31
N VAL A 13 -0.68 -23.87 26.21
CA VAL A 13 0.47 -23.32 26.93
C VAL A 13 -0.03 -22.11 27.73
N THR A 14 -0.02 -22.27 29.05
CA THR A 14 -0.59 -21.25 29.97
C THR A 14 0.19 -19.93 29.86
N PRO A 15 -0.50 -18.77 29.79
CA PRO A 15 0.14 -17.46 29.74
C PRO A 15 1.07 -17.22 30.93
N GLY A 16 2.34 -16.91 30.66
CA GLY A 16 3.35 -16.61 31.64
C GLY A 16 4.25 -15.43 31.23
N ARG A 17 5.24 -15.11 32.05
CA ARG A 17 6.24 -14.05 31.73
C ARG A 17 7.04 -14.37 30.47
N GLU A 18 7.09 -15.64 30.06
CA GLU A 18 7.76 -16.12 28.87
C GLU A 18 7.15 -15.57 27.57
N TYR A 19 5.88 -15.20 27.57
CA TYR A 19 5.22 -14.60 26.40
C TYR A 19 5.86 -13.28 25.95
N LEU A 20 6.45 -12.53 26.88
CA LEU A 20 7.18 -11.30 26.55
C LEU A 20 8.48 -11.58 25.81
N SER A 21 9.09 -12.78 26.01
CA SER A 21 10.29 -13.20 25.31
C SER A 21 10.00 -13.70 23.89
N TYR A 22 8.77 -14.14 23.60
CA TYR A 22 8.36 -14.52 22.25
C TYR A 22 8.28 -13.32 21.32
N ILE A 23 8.01 -12.12 21.86
CA ILE A 23 7.79 -10.92 21.08
C ILE A 23 9.11 -10.37 20.54
N ASN A 24 9.23 -10.28 19.21
CA ASN A 24 10.34 -9.58 18.58
C ASN A 24 10.10 -8.06 18.61
N TRP A 25 10.48 -7.42 19.71
CA TRP A 25 10.32 -5.97 19.93
C TRP A 25 11.00 -5.13 18.87
N ARG A 26 12.16 -5.55 18.38
CA ARG A 26 12.87 -4.86 17.31
C ARG A 26 12.01 -4.75 16.06
N THR A 27 11.43 -5.85 15.62
CA THR A 27 10.56 -5.87 14.42
C THR A 27 9.33 -5.00 14.62
N LEU A 28 8.63 -5.10 15.75
CA LEU A 28 7.43 -4.30 16.00
C LEU A 28 7.72 -2.80 15.98
N ILE A 29 8.81 -2.40 16.61
CA ILE A 29 9.24 -0.99 16.66
C ILE A 29 9.64 -0.49 15.28
N LEU A 30 10.41 -1.27 14.51
CA LEU A 30 10.78 -0.88 13.15
C LEU A 30 9.56 -0.79 12.23
N LEU A 31 8.61 -1.74 12.32
CA LEU A 31 7.36 -1.68 11.57
C LEU A 31 6.56 -0.43 11.93
N PHE A 32 6.38 -0.15 13.22
CA PHE A 32 5.68 1.05 13.67
C PHE A 32 6.35 2.33 13.12
N CYS A 33 7.65 2.45 13.25
CA CYS A 33 8.42 3.61 12.80
C CYS A 33 8.29 3.84 11.31
N LEU A 34 8.47 2.79 10.50
CA LEU A 34 8.33 2.87 9.05
C LEU A 34 6.90 3.20 8.62
N MET A 35 5.89 2.56 9.21
CA MET A 35 4.50 2.87 8.92
C MET A 35 4.14 4.32 9.27
N ALA A 36 4.64 4.84 10.38
CA ALA A 36 4.39 6.21 10.79
C ALA A 36 5.05 7.22 9.82
N VAL A 37 6.28 6.98 9.38
CA VAL A 37 6.97 7.82 8.39
C VAL A 37 6.25 7.79 7.04
N VAL A 38 5.85 6.60 6.57
CA VAL A 38 5.11 6.42 5.31
C VAL A 38 3.73 7.08 5.37
N ALA A 39 3.03 6.99 6.50
CA ALA A 39 1.77 7.70 6.72
C ALA A 39 1.96 9.23 6.65
N GLY A 40 3.09 9.75 7.14
CA GLY A 40 3.48 11.15 7.01
C GLY A 40 3.67 11.57 5.55
N PHE A 41 4.38 10.79 4.74
CA PHE A 41 4.51 11.03 3.30
C PHE A 41 3.17 10.99 2.57
N ALA A 42 2.31 10.02 2.89
CA ALA A 42 0.97 9.90 2.30
C ALA A 42 0.13 11.15 2.61
N LYS A 43 0.17 11.63 3.87
CA LYS A 43 -0.51 12.86 4.30
C LYS A 43 0.04 14.10 3.61
N ALA A 44 1.36 14.20 3.41
CA ALA A 44 2.00 15.29 2.65
C ALA A 44 1.62 15.28 1.16
N GLY A 45 0.95 14.23 0.67
CA GLY A 45 0.43 14.13 -0.70
C GLY A 45 1.50 13.87 -1.77
N VAL A 46 2.69 13.41 -1.37
CA VAL A 46 3.82 13.12 -2.29
C VAL A 46 3.40 12.15 -3.38
N PHE A 47 2.81 11.03 -2.98
CA PHE A 47 2.43 9.96 -3.91
C PHE A 47 1.35 10.42 -4.88
N ARG A 48 0.33 11.15 -4.40
CA ARG A 48 -0.72 11.75 -5.24
C ARG A 48 -0.16 12.74 -6.26
N TYR A 49 0.81 13.57 -5.86
CA TYR A 49 1.45 14.51 -6.78
C TYR A 49 2.19 13.79 -7.92
N ILE A 50 2.98 12.77 -7.59
CA ILE A 50 3.74 11.98 -8.58
C ILE A 50 2.77 11.28 -9.55
N SER A 51 1.77 10.58 -9.02
CA SER A 51 0.79 9.83 -9.82
C SER A 51 0.00 10.75 -10.75
N ARG A 52 -0.44 11.93 -10.27
CA ARG A 52 -1.16 12.91 -11.09
C ARG A 52 -0.29 13.48 -12.21
N LYS A 53 0.97 13.84 -11.92
CA LYS A 53 1.90 14.35 -12.92
C LYS A 53 2.20 13.31 -14.01
N LEU A 54 2.26 12.04 -13.63
CA LEU A 54 2.43 10.93 -14.56
C LEU A 54 1.21 10.75 -15.46
N SER A 55 -0.01 10.72 -14.87
CA SER A 55 -1.27 10.59 -15.61
C SER A 55 -1.45 11.65 -16.69
N GLN A 56 -1.09 12.91 -16.41
CA GLN A 56 -1.24 14.02 -17.36
C GLN A 56 -0.37 13.88 -18.63
N ARG A 57 0.69 13.09 -18.56
CA ARG A 57 1.62 12.87 -19.69
C ARG A 57 1.23 11.71 -20.60
N MET A 58 0.30 10.84 -20.15
CA MET A 58 -0.09 9.64 -20.88
C MET A 58 -1.19 9.93 -21.90
N LYS A 59 -1.07 9.38 -23.11
CA LYS A 59 -1.97 9.62 -24.24
C LYS A 59 -2.91 8.44 -24.53
N ASP A 60 -2.54 7.24 -24.13
CA ASP A 60 -3.27 6.00 -24.37
C ASP A 60 -3.19 5.06 -23.15
N THR A 61 -4.13 4.08 -23.09
CA THR A 61 -4.27 3.17 -21.95
C THR A 61 -3.03 2.30 -21.74
N ARG A 62 -2.33 1.89 -22.81
CA ARG A 62 -1.13 1.06 -22.69
C ARG A 62 0.02 1.84 -22.03
N ARG A 63 0.26 3.09 -22.44
CA ARG A 63 1.28 3.96 -21.81
C ARG A 63 0.93 4.24 -20.36
N LEU A 64 -0.37 4.43 -20.08
CA LEU A 64 -0.86 4.61 -18.71
C LEU A 64 -0.58 3.35 -17.87
N SER A 65 -0.91 2.16 -18.38
CA SER A 65 -0.62 0.88 -17.70
C SER A 65 0.86 0.71 -17.40
N VAL A 66 1.75 0.96 -18.38
CA VAL A 66 3.21 0.91 -18.17
C VAL A 66 3.63 1.93 -17.11
N GLY A 67 3.17 3.17 -17.21
CA GLY A 67 3.56 4.23 -16.28
C GLY A 67 3.11 3.95 -14.84
N PHE A 68 1.87 3.51 -14.65
CA PHE A 68 1.34 3.21 -13.32
C PHE A 68 1.87 1.88 -12.76
N MET A 69 2.07 0.87 -13.59
CA MET A 69 2.75 -0.36 -13.22
C MET A 69 4.18 -0.06 -12.71
N LEU A 70 4.97 0.71 -13.46
CA LEU A 70 6.31 1.11 -13.04
C LEU A 70 6.28 1.98 -11.77
N LEU A 71 5.29 2.86 -11.65
CA LEU A 71 5.11 3.67 -10.45
C LEU A 71 4.81 2.80 -9.22
N CYS A 72 3.90 1.83 -9.32
CA CYS A 72 3.60 0.89 -8.25
C CYS A 72 4.84 0.05 -7.89
N PHE A 73 5.55 -0.44 -8.90
CA PHE A 73 6.78 -1.23 -8.73
C PHE A 73 7.85 -0.45 -7.97
N LEU A 74 8.14 0.80 -8.38
CA LEU A 74 9.16 1.63 -7.73
C LEU A 74 8.71 2.14 -6.36
N LEU A 75 7.44 2.58 -6.23
CA LEU A 75 6.94 3.06 -4.93
C LEU A 75 6.98 1.96 -3.88
N SER A 76 6.57 0.75 -4.24
CA SER A 76 6.53 -0.37 -3.29
C SER A 76 7.92 -0.80 -2.78
N MET A 77 9.00 -0.40 -3.43
CA MET A 77 10.36 -0.59 -2.91
C MET A 77 10.67 0.27 -1.68
N PHE A 78 10.02 1.45 -1.58
CA PHE A 78 10.30 2.44 -0.54
C PHE A 78 9.18 2.57 0.49
N VAL A 79 7.94 2.27 0.06
CA VAL A 79 6.77 2.22 0.92
C VAL A 79 6.15 0.83 0.80
N THR A 80 5.25 0.46 1.70
CA THR A 80 4.61 -0.86 1.59
C THR A 80 3.75 -0.94 0.32
N ASN A 81 3.65 -2.15 -0.25
CA ASN A 81 2.81 -2.45 -1.42
C ASN A 81 1.37 -1.95 -1.25
N ASP A 82 0.80 -2.06 -0.04
CA ASP A 82 -0.55 -1.61 0.30
C ASP A 82 -0.71 -0.09 0.11
N VAL A 83 0.26 0.70 0.60
CA VAL A 83 0.24 2.17 0.48
C VAL A 83 0.41 2.61 -0.97
N ALA A 84 1.25 1.93 -1.75
CA ALA A 84 1.41 2.19 -3.17
C ALA A 84 0.06 2.01 -3.90
N LEU A 85 -0.65 0.90 -3.67
CA LEU A 85 -1.91 0.60 -4.33
C LEU A 85 -3.08 1.49 -3.87
N VAL A 86 -3.24 1.74 -2.58
CA VAL A 86 -4.26 2.67 -2.07
C VAL A 86 -4.12 4.06 -2.70
N THR A 87 -2.89 4.43 -3.09
CA THR A 87 -2.63 5.74 -3.70
C THR A 87 -2.83 5.74 -5.22
N VAL A 88 -2.34 4.71 -5.92
CA VAL A 88 -2.31 4.68 -7.39
C VAL A 88 -3.63 4.17 -7.96
N VAL A 89 -4.21 3.10 -7.43
CA VAL A 89 -5.43 2.47 -7.94
C VAL A 89 -6.62 3.43 -8.08
N PRO A 90 -6.97 4.28 -7.08
CA PRO A 90 -8.07 5.22 -7.25
C PRO A 90 -7.82 6.20 -8.41
N LEU A 91 -6.57 6.63 -8.62
CA LEU A 91 -6.24 7.52 -9.72
C LEU A 91 -6.33 6.80 -11.07
N THR A 92 -5.94 5.53 -11.13
CA THR A 92 -6.11 4.67 -12.32
C THR A 92 -7.58 4.55 -12.68
N LEU A 93 -8.44 4.25 -11.72
CA LEU A 93 -9.89 4.16 -11.91
C LEU A 93 -10.47 5.46 -12.46
N LEU A 94 -10.10 6.61 -11.87
CA LEU A 94 -10.52 7.93 -12.34
C LEU A 94 -10.01 8.24 -13.76
N THR A 95 -8.74 7.96 -14.04
CA THR A 95 -8.12 8.27 -15.32
C THR A 95 -8.66 7.38 -16.46
N MET A 96 -9.07 6.16 -16.14
CA MET A 96 -9.62 5.20 -17.08
C MET A 96 -11.15 5.20 -17.15
N MET A 97 -11.82 6.22 -16.61
CA MET A 97 -13.26 6.40 -16.78
C MET A 97 -13.61 6.50 -18.28
N GLY A 98 -14.54 5.64 -18.73
CA GLY A 98 -14.93 5.54 -20.15
C GLY A 98 -14.05 4.64 -21.02
N CYS A 99 -12.96 4.08 -20.49
CA CYS A 99 -12.21 3.02 -21.17
C CYS A 99 -12.90 1.65 -21.01
N SER A 100 -12.48 0.69 -21.85
CA SER A 100 -13.04 -0.67 -21.78
C SER A 100 -12.73 -1.35 -20.44
N GLU A 101 -13.66 -2.16 -19.94
CA GLU A 101 -13.46 -2.94 -18.72
C GLU A 101 -12.24 -3.87 -18.79
N LYS A 102 -11.92 -4.37 -19.99
CA LYS A 102 -10.74 -5.20 -20.21
C LYS A 102 -9.45 -4.42 -19.95
N ALA A 103 -9.36 -3.19 -20.45
CA ALA A 103 -8.18 -2.33 -20.24
C ALA A 103 -8.02 -1.96 -18.75
N LYS A 104 -9.12 -1.58 -18.06
CA LYS A 104 -9.11 -1.29 -16.63
C LYS A 104 -8.64 -2.47 -15.79
N ILE A 105 -9.29 -3.62 -15.95
CA ILE A 105 -8.98 -4.83 -15.19
C ILE A 105 -7.51 -5.20 -15.39
N GLN A 106 -7.02 -5.20 -16.63
CA GLN A 106 -5.64 -5.57 -16.91
C GLN A 106 -4.64 -4.60 -16.29
N THR A 107 -4.90 -3.29 -16.34
CA THR A 107 -4.05 -2.28 -15.69
C THR A 107 -4.00 -2.48 -14.18
N LEU A 108 -5.15 -2.65 -13.53
CA LEU A 108 -5.24 -2.86 -12.08
C LEU A 108 -4.54 -4.14 -11.62
N VAL A 109 -4.67 -5.22 -12.40
CA VAL A 109 -3.99 -6.48 -12.12
C VAL A 109 -2.47 -6.30 -12.25
N GLN A 110 -1.98 -5.62 -13.28
CA GLN A 110 -0.56 -5.34 -13.46
C GLN A 110 0.00 -4.43 -12.38
N GLU A 111 -0.74 -3.40 -11.93
CA GLU A 111 -0.36 -2.56 -10.79
C GLU A 111 -0.22 -3.38 -9.50
N THR A 112 -1.15 -4.32 -9.27
CA THR A 112 -1.14 -5.17 -8.08
C THR A 112 0.06 -6.11 -8.08
N ILE A 113 0.31 -6.79 -9.20
CA ILE A 113 1.47 -7.67 -9.36
C ILE A 113 2.76 -6.85 -9.22
N ALA A 114 2.82 -5.68 -9.84
CA ALA A 114 3.96 -4.79 -9.77
C ALA A 114 4.26 -4.31 -8.34
N ALA A 115 3.23 -3.99 -7.56
CA ALA A 115 3.41 -3.60 -6.16
C ALA A 115 3.94 -4.77 -5.31
N ASN A 116 3.43 -5.98 -5.50
CA ASN A 116 3.92 -7.17 -4.81
C ASN A 116 5.37 -7.48 -5.19
N LEU A 117 5.70 -7.50 -6.49
CA LEU A 117 7.02 -7.86 -6.98
C LEU A 117 8.08 -6.77 -6.77
N GLY A 118 7.69 -5.49 -6.84
CA GLY A 118 8.59 -4.38 -6.54
C GLY A 118 9.00 -4.33 -5.08
N SER A 119 8.03 -4.56 -4.18
CA SER A 119 8.24 -4.51 -2.73
C SER A 119 9.21 -5.58 -2.21
N MET A 120 9.43 -6.65 -2.97
CA MET A 120 10.36 -7.72 -2.56
C MET A 120 11.83 -7.32 -2.65
N LEU A 121 12.20 -6.24 -3.37
CA LEU A 121 13.59 -5.84 -3.52
C LEU A 121 14.22 -5.36 -2.22
N THR A 122 13.46 -4.76 -1.34
CA THR A 122 13.98 -4.12 -0.12
C THR A 122 13.40 -4.73 1.15
N PRO A 123 14.14 -4.73 2.26
CA PRO A 123 13.63 -5.24 3.54
C PRO A 123 12.40 -4.49 4.06
N PHE A 124 12.19 -3.23 3.66
CA PHE A 124 11.12 -2.36 4.13
C PHE A 124 9.95 -2.25 3.15
N GLY A 125 10.05 -2.84 1.97
CA GLY A 125 8.96 -2.89 0.99
C GLY A 125 7.77 -3.72 1.46
N ASN A 126 8.03 -4.74 2.31
CA ASN A 126 7.02 -5.62 2.88
C ASN A 126 7.26 -5.87 4.36
N PRO A 127 6.20 -6.01 5.18
CA PRO A 127 6.33 -6.35 6.60
C PRO A 127 7.05 -7.66 6.87
N GLN A 128 6.80 -8.71 6.05
CA GLN A 128 7.47 -10.00 6.18
C GLN A 128 8.98 -9.91 5.92
N ASN A 129 9.41 -9.10 4.95
CA ASN A 129 10.82 -8.92 4.65
C ASN A 129 11.56 -8.26 5.80
N LEU A 130 10.97 -7.22 6.39
CA LEU A 130 11.53 -6.56 7.55
C LEU A 130 11.64 -7.52 8.74
N TYR A 131 10.60 -8.33 8.96
CA TYR A 131 10.59 -9.33 10.01
C TYR A 131 11.68 -10.39 9.79
N LEU A 132 11.69 -11.07 8.63
CA LEU A 132 12.63 -12.16 8.34
C LEU A 132 14.08 -11.67 8.34
N THR A 133 14.34 -10.49 7.78
CA THR A 133 15.66 -9.84 7.81
C THR A 133 16.12 -9.57 9.25
N SER A 134 15.20 -9.10 10.09
CA SER A 134 15.48 -8.85 11.51
C SER A 134 15.69 -10.16 12.29
N TYR A 135 14.84 -11.16 12.05
CA TYR A 135 14.84 -12.45 12.74
C TYR A 135 16.10 -13.24 12.44
N TYR A 136 16.45 -13.43 11.17
CA TYR A 136 17.64 -14.20 10.75
C TYR A 136 18.94 -13.39 10.75
N GLY A 137 18.87 -12.10 11.05
CA GLY A 137 20.06 -11.30 11.11
C GLY A 137 20.70 -10.94 9.76
N ILE A 138 19.95 -11.04 8.67
CA ILE A 138 20.42 -10.78 7.30
C ILE A 138 20.70 -9.29 7.12
N GLY A 139 21.89 -8.96 6.61
CA GLY A 139 22.27 -7.57 6.34
C GLY A 139 21.59 -6.99 5.12
N MET A 140 21.41 -5.66 5.07
CA MET A 140 20.78 -4.95 3.95
C MET A 140 21.40 -5.32 2.59
N GLY A 141 22.73 -5.32 2.51
CA GLY A 141 23.45 -5.63 1.26
C GLY A 141 23.28 -7.10 0.84
N GLU A 142 23.20 -8.01 1.79
CA GLU A 142 22.95 -9.43 1.55
C GLU A 142 21.51 -9.64 1.04
N PHE A 143 20.54 -8.98 1.66
CA PHE A 143 19.15 -9.03 1.22
C PHE A 143 18.99 -8.53 -0.21
N LEU A 144 19.57 -7.37 -0.53
CA LEU A 144 19.50 -6.79 -1.87
C LEU A 144 20.12 -7.73 -2.92
N ARG A 145 21.28 -8.34 -2.62
CA ARG A 145 21.92 -9.32 -3.53
C ARG A 145 21.05 -10.56 -3.72
N LEU A 146 20.39 -11.03 -2.68
CA LEU A 146 19.47 -12.16 -2.75
C LEU A 146 18.28 -11.86 -3.65
N MET A 147 17.64 -10.68 -3.48
CA MET A 147 16.36 -10.38 -4.13
C MET A 147 16.48 -9.74 -5.51
N LEU A 148 17.63 -9.12 -5.82
CA LEU A 148 17.85 -8.40 -7.09
C LEU A 148 17.59 -9.25 -8.34
N PRO A 149 18.07 -10.51 -8.46
CA PRO A 149 17.81 -11.33 -9.63
C PRO A 149 16.34 -11.60 -9.87
N TYR A 150 15.60 -11.96 -8.81
CA TYR A 150 14.15 -12.26 -8.89
C TYR A 150 13.36 -11.01 -9.26
N THR A 151 13.69 -9.87 -8.64
CA THR A 151 13.04 -8.59 -8.94
C THR A 151 13.35 -8.11 -10.34
N GLY A 152 14.57 -8.34 -10.85
CA GLY A 152 14.95 -8.04 -12.22
C GLY A 152 14.17 -8.86 -13.24
N VAL A 153 14.07 -10.18 -13.06
CA VAL A 153 13.25 -11.06 -13.90
C VAL A 153 11.77 -10.66 -13.83
N ALA A 154 11.25 -10.36 -12.64
CA ALA A 154 9.89 -9.90 -12.44
C ALA A 154 9.57 -8.62 -13.24
N LEU A 155 10.49 -7.64 -13.22
CA LEU A 155 10.32 -6.40 -13.99
C LEU A 155 10.25 -6.67 -15.49
N VAL A 156 11.11 -7.56 -16.02
CA VAL A 156 11.09 -7.94 -17.43
C VAL A 156 9.76 -8.59 -17.81
N ILE A 157 9.26 -9.53 -16.99
CA ILE A 157 7.97 -10.19 -17.21
C ILE A 157 6.83 -9.16 -17.24
N LEU A 158 6.79 -8.25 -16.28
CA LEU A 158 5.77 -7.21 -16.20
C LEU A 158 5.81 -6.27 -17.43
N LEU A 159 6.98 -5.87 -17.88
CA LEU A 159 7.13 -5.06 -19.09
C LEU A 159 6.61 -5.81 -20.33
N LEU A 160 6.91 -7.09 -20.48
CA LEU A 160 6.41 -7.92 -21.59
C LEU A 160 4.89 -8.06 -21.54
N GLN A 161 4.30 -8.26 -20.35
CA GLN A 161 2.85 -8.34 -20.17
C GLN A 161 2.14 -7.04 -20.54
N THR A 162 2.74 -5.87 -20.26
CA THR A 162 2.16 -4.59 -20.64
C THR A 162 2.09 -4.37 -22.14
N LEU A 163 2.97 -5.01 -22.94
CA LEU A 163 2.90 -4.95 -24.40
C LEU A 163 1.64 -5.61 -24.96
N ILE A 164 1.07 -6.59 -24.24
CA ILE A 164 -0.16 -7.31 -24.62
C ILE A 164 -1.42 -6.52 -24.19
N SER A 165 -1.28 -5.50 -23.33
CA SER A 165 -2.40 -4.69 -22.85
C SER A 165 -3.10 -3.96 -23.99
N PRO A 166 -4.45 -3.82 -23.92
CA PRO A 166 -5.22 -3.08 -24.91
C PRO A 166 -4.71 -1.66 -25.08
N LYS A 167 -4.66 -1.19 -26.33
CA LYS A 167 -4.28 0.19 -26.65
C LYS A 167 -5.52 0.95 -27.08
N GLU A 168 -6.04 1.79 -26.22
CA GLU A 168 -7.20 2.65 -26.44
C GLU A 168 -6.82 4.10 -26.16
N GLY A 169 -7.43 5.05 -26.87
CA GLY A 169 -7.25 6.47 -26.54
C GLY A 169 -7.94 6.81 -25.21
N LEU A 170 -7.27 7.57 -24.36
CA LEU A 170 -7.89 8.10 -23.14
C LEU A 170 -8.92 9.16 -23.58
N GLY A 171 -10.21 8.90 -23.32
CA GLY A 171 -11.32 9.80 -23.70
C GLY A 171 -11.14 11.20 -23.10
N GLY A 172 -11.65 12.25 -23.77
CA GLY A 172 -11.49 13.66 -23.35
C GLY A 172 -11.94 13.93 -21.91
N LYS A 173 -12.99 13.26 -21.44
CA LYS A 173 -13.49 13.34 -20.04
C LYS A 173 -12.48 12.83 -19.01
N ALA A 174 -11.66 11.84 -19.34
CA ALA A 174 -10.60 11.35 -18.48
C ALA A 174 -9.45 12.37 -18.31
N ARG A 175 -9.20 13.19 -19.32
CA ARG A 175 -8.23 14.29 -19.27
C ARG A 175 -8.69 15.42 -18.36
N GLU A 176 -9.98 15.75 -18.38
CA GLU A 176 -10.60 16.79 -17.55
C GLU A 176 -10.72 16.36 -16.08
N ALA A 177 -11.07 15.10 -15.79
CA ALA A 177 -11.15 14.57 -14.43
C ALA A 177 -9.77 14.56 -13.72
N GLY A 178 -8.67 14.40 -14.47
CA GLY A 178 -7.31 14.53 -13.95
C GLY A 178 -6.87 15.97 -13.68
N ILE A 179 -7.57 16.96 -14.23
CA ILE A 179 -7.22 18.39 -14.19
C ILE A 179 -8.10 19.16 -13.18
N SER A 180 -9.32 18.67 -12.88
CA SER A 180 -10.22 19.35 -11.94
C SER A 180 -9.68 19.28 -10.51
N GLU A 181 -9.24 20.42 -9.99
CA GLU A 181 -8.79 20.57 -8.58
C GLU A 181 -9.91 20.30 -7.56
N ARG A 182 -11.19 20.26 -7.99
CA ARG A 182 -12.36 20.09 -7.12
C ARG A 182 -12.70 18.63 -6.78
N GLY A 183 -12.34 17.65 -7.61
CA GLY A 183 -12.67 16.24 -7.36
C GLY A 183 -11.72 15.50 -6.41
N ALA A 184 -10.63 16.11 -5.97
CA ALA A 184 -9.57 15.43 -5.22
C ALA A 184 -9.48 15.84 -3.74
N SER A 185 -10.25 16.83 -3.27
CA SER A 185 -10.32 17.15 -1.83
C SER A 185 -11.30 16.26 -1.09
N ASP A 186 -12.30 15.66 -1.78
CA ASP A 186 -13.37 14.87 -1.17
C ASP A 186 -13.20 13.36 -1.27
N ALA A 187 -12.21 12.87 -2.05
CA ALA A 187 -11.79 11.47 -1.96
C ALA A 187 -10.86 11.28 -0.75
N GLY A 188 -11.35 11.64 0.43
CA GLY A 188 -10.79 11.22 1.69
C GLY A 188 -10.80 9.70 1.73
N VAL A 189 -9.67 9.09 2.12
CA VAL A 189 -9.60 7.69 2.54
C VAL A 189 -10.78 7.45 3.49
N PRO A 190 -11.68 6.49 3.23
CA PRO A 190 -12.75 6.20 4.16
C PRO A 190 -12.12 5.77 5.48
N GLU A 191 -12.20 6.64 6.49
CA GLU A 191 -12.00 6.23 7.87
C GLU A 191 -12.98 5.08 8.14
N GLY A 192 -12.44 3.94 8.58
CA GLY A 192 -13.20 2.73 8.83
C GLY A 192 -14.43 2.97 9.69
N ARG A 193 -15.56 3.14 9.02
CA ARG A 193 -16.90 2.84 9.52
C ARG A 193 -17.85 2.75 8.32
N ALA A 194 -18.18 1.53 7.94
CA ALA A 194 -19.35 1.26 7.15
C ALA A 194 -20.59 1.71 7.91
N LYS A 195 -21.09 2.92 7.62
CA LYS A 195 -22.48 3.34 7.86
C LYS A 195 -22.78 4.55 6.98
N GLY A 196 -23.68 4.35 6.02
CA GLY A 196 -24.30 5.44 5.28
C GLY A 196 -24.33 5.19 3.78
N ALA A 197 -25.17 4.26 3.33
CA ALA A 197 -25.64 4.28 1.96
C ALA A 197 -26.34 5.63 1.72
N VAL A 198 -25.94 6.33 0.64
CA VAL A 198 -26.67 7.50 0.18
C VAL A 198 -28.05 7.02 -0.26
N ILE A 199 -29.06 7.42 0.48
CA ILE A 199 -30.47 7.14 0.15
C ILE A 199 -30.84 7.99 -1.08
N PRO A 200 -31.39 7.42 -2.17
CA PRO A 200 -31.89 8.18 -3.30
C PRO A 200 -32.96 9.19 -2.83
N GLU A 201 -32.99 10.39 -3.39
CA GLU A 201 -33.90 11.49 -3.03
C GLU A 201 -35.38 11.10 -2.92
N ARG A 202 -35.79 10.03 -3.58
CA ARG A 202 -37.16 9.51 -3.55
C ARG A 202 -37.51 8.86 -2.20
N GLU A 203 -36.55 8.22 -1.53
CA GLU A 203 -36.76 7.57 -0.23
C GLU A 203 -36.63 8.57 0.94
N ALA A 204 -35.90 9.69 0.76
CA ALA A 204 -35.79 10.74 1.76
C ALA A 204 -37.10 11.52 1.98
N ARG A 205 -37.94 11.65 0.93
CA ARG A 205 -39.28 12.28 1.04
C ARG A 205 -40.29 11.46 1.83
N GLU A 206 -40.17 10.13 1.77
CA GLU A 206 -41.07 9.23 2.53
C GLU A 206 -40.71 9.13 4.01
N ALA A 207 -39.48 9.55 4.40
CA ALA A 207 -39.01 9.50 5.78
C ALA A 207 -39.21 10.79 6.58
N GLY A 208 -39.88 11.81 6.03
CA GLY A 208 -40.30 13.02 6.79
C GLY A 208 -39.14 13.95 7.24
N ILE A 209 -38.02 13.99 6.52
CA ILE A 209 -36.88 14.87 6.84
C ILE A 209 -37.14 16.27 6.24
N PRO A 210 -37.10 17.38 7.02
CA PRO A 210 -37.43 18.71 6.52
C PRO A 210 -36.41 19.22 5.49
N GLU A 211 -36.89 19.75 4.38
CA GLU A 211 -36.14 20.44 3.33
C GLU A 211 -35.48 21.72 3.88
N GLY A 212 -34.22 21.66 4.28
CA GLY A 212 -33.59 22.85 4.84
C GLY A 212 -32.07 22.87 4.94
N ARG A 213 -31.34 21.85 4.49
CA ARG A 213 -29.88 21.82 4.66
C ARG A 213 -29.09 21.17 3.52
N VAL A 214 -29.40 21.52 2.27
CA VAL A 214 -28.47 21.29 1.15
C VAL A 214 -28.61 22.49 0.22
N LYS A 215 -27.95 23.59 0.56
CA LYS A 215 -27.55 24.59 -0.43
C LYS A 215 -26.05 24.43 -0.63
N GLU A 216 -25.67 23.56 -1.55
CA GLU A 216 -24.38 23.64 -2.19
C GLU A 216 -24.31 25.00 -2.92
N ALA A 217 -23.30 25.78 -2.60
CA ALA A 217 -23.01 27.00 -3.31
C ALA A 217 -22.47 26.65 -4.69
N GLU A 218 -23.34 26.52 -5.68
CA GLU A 218 -22.97 26.59 -7.09
C GLU A 218 -22.42 28.01 -7.38
N ILE A 219 -21.13 28.06 -7.72
CA ILE A 219 -20.53 29.27 -8.28
C ILE A 219 -20.80 29.22 -9.78
N PRO A 220 -21.64 30.13 -10.33
CA PRO A 220 -22.01 30.11 -11.76
C PRO A 220 -20.79 30.41 -12.65
N GLU A 221 -20.64 29.66 -13.75
CA GLU A 221 -19.61 29.88 -14.80
C GLU A 221 -19.61 31.27 -15.46
N GLY A 222 -20.59 32.12 -15.16
CA GLY A 222 -20.70 33.50 -15.69
C GLY A 222 -19.73 34.52 -15.10
N LYS A 223 -19.11 34.27 -13.94
CA LYS A 223 -18.31 35.29 -13.24
C LYS A 223 -16.94 35.60 -13.83
N ASN A 224 -16.42 34.77 -14.74
CA ASN A 224 -15.18 35.10 -15.45
C ASN A 224 -15.34 36.15 -16.55
N ARG A 225 -16.56 36.35 -17.05
CA ARG A 225 -16.83 37.44 -18.02
C ARG A 225 -17.14 38.79 -17.34
N GLU A 226 -17.78 38.76 -16.15
CA GLU A 226 -17.97 39.95 -15.34
C GLU A 226 -16.66 40.52 -14.77
N ALA A 227 -15.72 39.64 -14.38
CA ALA A 227 -14.40 40.08 -13.92
C ALA A 227 -13.58 40.79 -15.03
N ALA A 228 -13.73 40.34 -16.27
CA ALA A 228 -13.08 41.00 -17.42
C ALA A 228 -13.72 42.37 -17.77
N SER A 229 -15.05 42.53 -17.61
CA SER A 229 -15.74 43.78 -17.87
C SER A 229 -15.55 44.83 -16.76
N LEU A 230 -15.27 44.38 -15.53
CA LEU A 230 -14.99 45.25 -14.38
C LEU A 230 -13.56 45.80 -14.37
N TYR A 231 -12.64 45.17 -15.12
CA TYR A 231 -11.29 45.72 -15.34
C TYR A 231 -11.28 46.96 -16.24
N GLU A 232 -12.31 47.13 -17.08
CA GLU A 232 -12.47 48.29 -17.96
C GLU A 232 -13.17 49.49 -17.29
N SER A 233 -13.79 49.30 -16.09
CA SER A 233 -14.61 50.37 -15.48
C SER A 233 -13.96 51.17 -14.34
N GLY A 234 -12.68 50.93 -14.01
CA GLY A 234 -11.89 51.80 -13.11
C GLY A 234 -12.39 51.95 -11.66
N GLU A 235 -13.24 51.03 -11.17
CA GLU A 235 -13.77 51.09 -9.80
C GLU A 235 -12.83 50.43 -8.78
N ASN A 236 -12.63 51.10 -7.66
CA ASN A 236 -11.74 50.80 -6.55
C ASN A 236 -11.58 49.31 -6.19
N LEU A 237 -10.40 48.76 -6.52
CA LEU A 237 -10.03 47.34 -6.40
C LEU A 237 -9.40 46.94 -5.05
N THR A 238 -9.29 47.84 -4.07
CA THR A 238 -8.54 47.63 -2.84
C THR A 238 -8.97 46.38 -2.04
N GLY A 239 -10.26 46.05 -1.99
CA GLY A 239 -10.72 44.86 -1.25
C GLY A 239 -10.58 43.53 -2.01
N LYS A 240 -10.49 43.55 -3.37
CA LYS A 240 -10.30 42.34 -4.18
C LYS A 240 -8.82 41.94 -4.27
N ASP A 241 -7.95 42.92 -4.31
CA ASP A 241 -6.50 42.71 -4.33
C ASP A 241 -6.03 42.15 -2.99
N GLU A 242 -6.55 42.63 -1.86
CA GLU A 242 -6.27 42.07 -0.54
C GLU A 242 -6.72 40.60 -0.43
N MET A 243 -7.90 40.26 -0.91
CA MET A 243 -8.43 38.90 -0.91
C MET A 243 -7.63 37.97 -1.84
N TYR A 244 -7.13 38.47 -2.98
CA TYR A 244 -6.30 37.73 -3.91
C TYR A 244 -4.89 37.54 -3.34
N GLU A 245 -4.31 38.56 -2.74
CA GLU A 245 -3.03 38.51 -2.03
C GLU A 245 -3.09 37.54 -0.85
N GLU A 246 -4.18 37.57 -0.07
CA GLU A 246 -4.38 36.65 1.06
C GLU A 246 -4.52 35.20 0.59
N ALA A 247 -5.27 34.94 -0.48
CA ALA A 247 -5.39 33.59 -1.10
C ALA A 247 -4.07 33.13 -1.69
N LEU A 248 -3.28 34.01 -2.31
CA LEU A 248 -1.95 33.69 -2.83
C LEU A 248 -0.96 33.39 -1.69
N ARG A 249 -1.03 34.18 -0.63
CA ARG A 249 -0.21 33.99 0.59
C ARG A 249 -0.55 32.67 1.28
N GLU A 250 -1.83 32.33 1.41
CA GLU A 250 -2.28 31.05 1.96
C GLU A 250 -1.79 29.87 1.09
N LYS A 251 -1.88 29.98 -0.24
CA LYS A 251 -1.38 28.99 -1.19
C LYS A 251 0.14 28.80 -1.08
N LEU A 252 0.89 29.89 -0.91
CA LEU A 252 2.34 29.86 -0.69
C LEU A 252 2.71 29.24 0.66
N LEU A 253 1.98 29.57 1.73
CA LEU A 253 2.21 29.00 3.06
C LEU A 253 1.90 27.51 3.08
N ARG A 254 0.80 27.07 2.45
CA ARG A 254 0.48 25.65 2.28
C ARG A 254 1.53 24.90 1.46
N SER A 255 2.08 25.55 0.42
CA SER A 255 3.17 24.99 -0.39
C SER A 255 4.46 24.82 0.40
N LYS A 256 4.87 25.85 1.18
CA LYS A 256 6.04 25.80 2.05
C LYS A 256 5.86 24.75 3.16
N GLY A 257 4.71 24.70 3.80
CA GLY A 257 4.40 23.68 4.82
C GLY A 257 4.48 22.25 4.27
N ARG A 258 4.01 22.03 3.04
CA ARG A 258 4.14 20.74 2.37
C ARG A 258 5.59 20.34 2.12
N LEU A 259 6.42 21.27 1.64
CA LEU A 259 7.83 21.03 1.39
C LEU A 259 8.56 20.67 2.69
N VAL A 260 8.30 21.39 3.77
CA VAL A 260 8.87 21.10 5.10
C VAL A 260 8.45 19.70 5.57
N SER A 261 7.18 19.32 5.41
CA SER A 261 6.72 17.97 5.75
C SER A 261 7.45 16.89 4.95
N ILE A 262 7.61 17.09 3.64
CA ILE A 262 8.32 16.14 2.76
C ILE A 262 9.78 15.98 3.19
N LEU A 263 10.47 17.07 3.48
CA LEU A 263 11.86 17.03 3.93
C LEU A 263 11.98 16.35 5.30
N LEU A 264 11.10 16.68 6.25
CA LEU A 264 11.09 16.09 7.57
C LEU A 264 10.90 14.56 7.50
N TYR A 265 9.84 14.09 6.82
CA TYR A 265 9.61 12.66 6.67
C TYR A 265 10.69 11.97 5.83
N GLY A 266 11.32 12.69 4.88
CA GLY A 266 12.50 12.21 4.15
C GLY A 266 13.69 11.94 5.06
N ILE A 267 13.99 12.86 5.97
CA ILE A 267 15.04 12.67 6.96
C ILE A 267 14.72 11.50 7.91
N LEU A 268 13.48 11.44 8.41
CA LEU A 268 13.04 10.34 9.29
C LEU A 268 13.10 8.98 8.57
N PHE A 269 12.81 8.95 7.27
CA PHE A 269 12.94 7.73 6.46
C PHE A 269 14.40 7.29 6.37
N ILE A 270 15.33 8.21 6.08
CA ILE A 270 16.76 7.92 6.02
C ILE A 270 17.26 7.42 7.38
N VAL A 271 16.87 8.06 8.47
CA VAL A 271 17.22 7.62 9.84
C VAL A 271 16.67 6.20 10.10
N SER A 272 15.47 5.90 9.63
CA SER A 272 14.89 4.55 9.72
C SER A 272 15.72 3.52 8.93
N MET A 273 16.27 3.89 7.77
CA MET A 273 17.15 3.01 6.99
C MET A 273 18.44 2.66 7.74
N PHE A 274 19.04 3.61 8.47
CA PHE A 274 20.19 3.32 9.31
C PHE A 274 19.86 2.32 10.43
N SER A 275 18.66 2.34 10.97
CA SER A 275 18.25 1.37 11.99
C SER A 275 17.94 -0.01 11.40
N VAL A 276 17.33 -0.08 10.19
CA VAL A 276 17.15 -1.34 9.47
C VAL A 276 18.52 -1.96 9.12
N ALA A 277 19.48 -1.12 8.70
CA ALA A 277 20.86 -1.53 8.42
C ALA A 277 21.68 -1.87 9.71
N ARG A 278 21.06 -1.82 10.89
CA ARG A 278 21.68 -2.09 12.20
C ARG A 278 22.80 -1.12 12.63
N ILE A 279 22.88 0.06 12.00
CA ILE A 279 23.83 1.11 12.36
C ILE A 279 23.29 1.91 13.54
N LEU A 280 21.97 2.16 13.59
CA LEU A 280 21.28 2.88 14.66
C LEU A 280 20.43 1.93 15.50
N ASP A 281 20.50 2.05 16.84
CA ASP A 281 19.62 1.26 17.71
C ASP A 281 18.14 1.60 17.49
N TYR A 282 17.30 0.58 17.41
CA TYR A 282 15.86 0.73 17.14
C TYR A 282 15.10 1.48 18.24
N ARG A 283 15.60 1.49 19.49
CA ARG A 283 15.00 2.22 20.62
C ARG A 283 15.24 3.72 20.47
N ILE A 284 16.44 4.11 20.01
CA ILE A 284 16.77 5.51 19.69
C ILE A 284 15.90 5.98 18.52
N LEU A 285 15.79 5.17 17.45
CA LEU A 285 14.89 5.46 16.33
C LEU A 285 13.46 5.71 16.81
N PHE A 286 12.93 4.82 17.65
CA PHE A 286 11.58 4.96 18.21
C PHE A 286 11.37 6.28 18.92
N GLY A 287 12.34 6.65 19.80
CA GLY A 287 12.30 7.93 20.51
C GLY A 287 12.29 9.13 19.54
N ILE A 288 13.20 9.15 18.55
CA ILE A 288 13.28 10.22 17.56
C ILE A 288 11.94 10.35 16.79
N ILE A 289 11.42 9.26 16.26
CA ILE A 289 10.20 9.28 15.44
C ILE A 289 8.98 9.66 16.29
N LEU A 290 8.83 9.05 17.47
CA LEU A 290 7.68 9.31 18.33
C LEU A 290 7.66 10.79 18.78
N ILE A 291 8.79 11.31 19.25
CA ILE A 291 8.90 12.72 19.66
C ILE A 291 8.60 13.64 18.48
N THR A 292 9.22 13.39 17.33
CA THR A 292 9.02 14.24 16.14
C THR A 292 7.57 14.27 15.72
N ILE A 293 6.89 13.11 15.66
CA ILE A 293 5.48 13.03 15.27
C ILE A 293 4.56 13.67 16.32
N LEU A 294 4.84 13.48 17.61
CA LEU A 294 4.04 14.08 18.68
C LEU A 294 4.15 15.62 18.70
N VAL A 295 5.30 16.17 18.33
CA VAL A 295 5.51 17.61 18.26
C VAL A 295 4.98 18.20 16.94
N TYR A 296 5.28 17.56 15.82
CA TYR A 296 4.98 18.11 14.50
C TYR A 296 3.56 17.81 14.02
N ASP A 297 3.11 16.56 14.11
CA ASP A 297 1.80 16.15 13.59
C ASP A 297 1.28 14.84 14.20
N ARG A 298 0.59 14.96 15.32
CA ARG A 298 0.02 13.81 16.05
C ARG A 298 -1.01 13.02 15.25
N SER A 299 -1.64 13.62 14.24
CA SER A 299 -2.68 12.93 13.47
C SER A 299 -2.11 11.80 12.59
N VAL A 300 -0.80 11.81 12.31
CA VAL A 300 -0.14 10.72 11.59
C VAL A 300 -0.23 9.40 12.34
N LEU A 301 -0.22 9.42 13.68
CA LEU A 301 -0.36 8.22 14.48
C LEU A 301 -1.69 7.49 14.26
N ARG A 302 -2.75 8.21 13.90
CA ARG A 302 -4.06 7.60 13.59
C ARG A 302 -4.05 6.78 12.30
N ASN A 303 -3.10 7.07 11.41
CA ASN A 303 -2.96 6.40 10.12
C ASN A 303 -1.99 5.22 10.14
N VAL A 304 -1.41 4.90 11.31
CA VAL A 304 -0.59 3.70 11.49
C VAL A 304 -1.48 2.47 11.53
N ASN A 305 -1.09 1.41 10.84
CA ASN A 305 -1.84 0.15 10.81
C ASN A 305 -1.61 -0.67 12.08
N TYR A 306 -2.32 -0.32 13.15
CA TYR A 306 -2.24 -1.06 14.43
C TYR A 306 -2.75 -2.50 14.34
N THR A 307 -3.65 -2.78 13.39
CA THR A 307 -4.14 -4.15 13.15
C THR A 307 -3.00 -5.06 12.70
N LEU A 308 -2.12 -4.56 11.85
CA LEU A 308 -0.93 -5.29 11.42
C LEU A 308 0.00 -5.59 12.61
N LEU A 309 0.27 -4.60 13.46
CA LEU A 309 1.11 -4.79 14.65
C LEU A 309 0.51 -5.83 15.61
N LEU A 310 -0.81 -5.76 15.85
CA LEU A 310 -1.52 -6.75 16.67
C LEU A 310 -1.44 -8.16 16.05
N THR A 311 -1.51 -8.26 14.74
CA THR A 311 -1.36 -9.52 14.01
C THR A 311 0.02 -10.13 14.23
N PHE A 312 1.09 -9.32 14.19
CA PHE A 312 2.45 -9.79 14.50
C PHE A 312 2.58 -10.27 15.95
N VAL A 313 2.06 -9.51 16.91
CA VAL A 313 2.05 -9.93 18.33
C VAL A 313 1.34 -11.27 18.49
N SER A 314 0.16 -11.43 17.86
CA SER A 314 -0.60 -12.67 17.91
C SER A 314 0.17 -13.85 17.33
N PHE A 315 0.86 -13.63 16.20
CA PHE A 315 1.70 -14.70 15.62
C PHE A 315 2.92 -15.02 16.47
N PHE A 316 3.57 -14.04 17.10
CA PHE A 316 4.69 -14.31 17.99
C PHE A 316 4.28 -15.19 19.17
N VAL A 317 3.11 -14.91 19.77
CA VAL A 317 2.56 -15.75 20.84
C VAL A 317 2.23 -17.16 20.31
N LEU A 318 1.58 -17.25 19.15
CA LEU A 318 1.23 -18.54 18.54
C LEU A 318 2.47 -19.40 18.30
N ILE A 319 3.51 -18.81 17.70
CA ILE A 319 4.76 -19.53 17.36
C ILE A 319 5.51 -19.94 18.62
N GLY A 320 5.60 -19.04 19.62
CA GLY A 320 6.20 -19.38 20.90
C GLY A 320 5.51 -20.56 21.55
N ASN A 321 4.17 -20.59 21.53
CA ASN A 321 3.40 -21.70 22.08
C ASN A 321 3.57 -23.01 21.27
N LEU A 322 3.55 -22.93 19.92
CA LEU A 322 3.78 -24.11 19.06
C LEU A 322 5.21 -24.65 19.22
N GLY A 323 6.19 -23.75 19.36
CA GLY A 323 7.59 -24.12 19.63
C GLY A 323 7.80 -24.80 20.99
N ALA A 324 6.97 -24.46 21.99
CA ALA A 324 6.99 -25.15 23.29
C ALA A 324 6.40 -26.57 23.24
N MET A 325 5.64 -26.92 22.19
CA MET A 325 5.05 -28.24 21.99
C MET A 325 6.00 -29.12 21.16
N THR A 326 6.87 -29.86 21.79
CA THR A 326 7.96 -30.67 21.16
C THR A 326 7.50 -31.54 19.99
N GLN A 327 6.33 -32.17 20.11
CA GLN A 327 5.78 -33.05 19.05
C GLN A 327 5.36 -32.27 17.82
N ILE A 328 4.71 -31.09 18.00
CA ILE A 328 4.29 -30.23 16.91
C ILE A 328 5.52 -29.58 16.26
N GLN A 329 6.47 -29.13 17.07
CA GLN A 329 7.72 -28.55 16.59
C GLN A 329 8.45 -29.55 15.68
N ALA A 330 8.66 -30.78 16.13
CA ALA A 330 9.35 -31.82 15.36
C ALA A 330 8.63 -32.13 14.04
N ALA A 331 7.30 -32.26 14.07
CA ALA A 331 6.50 -32.54 12.88
C ALA A 331 6.55 -31.39 11.85
N LEU A 332 6.45 -30.13 12.31
CA LEU A 332 6.53 -28.96 11.42
C LEU A 332 7.93 -28.80 10.84
N THR A 333 8.99 -28.95 11.66
CA THR A 333 10.37 -28.89 11.17
C THR A 333 10.62 -29.99 10.13
N GLN A 334 10.21 -31.21 10.35
CA GLN A 334 10.37 -32.29 9.37
C GLN A 334 9.59 -32.07 8.08
N MET A 335 8.42 -31.46 8.16
CA MET A 335 7.59 -31.12 6.97
C MET A 335 8.23 -30.02 6.11
N ILE A 336 8.93 -29.08 6.73
CA ILE A 336 9.50 -27.90 6.09
C ILE A 336 10.90 -28.19 5.55
N ASP A 337 11.69 -29.01 6.24
CA ASP A 337 13.10 -29.26 5.98
C ASP A 337 13.37 -29.68 4.53
N GLY A 338 14.25 -28.96 3.86
CA GLY A 338 14.60 -29.14 2.43
C GLY A 338 13.50 -28.72 1.44
N ARG A 339 12.36 -28.16 1.91
CA ARG A 339 11.23 -27.74 1.08
C ARG A 339 10.74 -26.34 1.42
N GLU A 340 11.56 -25.53 2.08
CA GLU A 340 11.19 -24.23 2.65
C GLU A 340 10.58 -23.29 1.61
N LEU A 341 11.18 -23.21 0.41
CA LEU A 341 10.70 -22.40 -0.70
C LEU A 341 9.25 -22.77 -1.09
N LEU A 342 8.99 -24.05 -1.33
CA LEU A 342 7.67 -24.55 -1.74
C LEU A 342 6.66 -24.40 -0.60
N THR A 343 7.05 -24.76 0.62
CA THR A 343 6.19 -24.64 1.81
C THR A 343 5.79 -23.18 2.04
N ALA A 344 6.72 -22.25 1.89
CA ALA A 344 6.45 -20.82 2.02
C ALA A 344 5.48 -20.31 0.93
N ILE A 345 5.68 -20.70 -0.33
CA ILE A 345 4.78 -20.36 -1.43
C ILE A 345 3.37 -20.89 -1.18
N LEU A 346 3.25 -22.18 -0.85
CA LEU A 346 1.95 -22.84 -0.67
C LEU A 346 1.21 -22.34 0.58
N SER A 347 1.90 -22.16 1.69
CA SER A 347 1.32 -21.60 2.92
C SER A 347 0.79 -20.18 2.69
N SER A 348 1.50 -19.37 1.90
CA SER A 348 1.06 -18.01 1.54
C SER A 348 -0.27 -18.00 0.79
N GLN A 349 -0.58 -19.04 0.01
CA GLN A 349 -1.86 -19.14 -0.71
C GLN A 349 -3.07 -19.32 0.24
N ILE A 350 -2.83 -19.83 1.44
CA ILE A 350 -3.89 -20.19 2.40
C ILE A 350 -4.02 -19.12 3.48
N ILE A 351 -2.88 -18.68 4.07
CA ILE A 351 -2.87 -17.79 5.24
C ILE A 351 -2.30 -16.42 4.96
N SER A 352 -1.95 -16.10 3.70
CA SER A 352 -1.23 -14.89 3.27
C SER A 352 0.28 -14.93 3.60
N ASN A 353 1.07 -14.19 2.81
CA ASN A 353 2.54 -14.21 2.86
C ASN A 353 3.12 -13.71 4.20
N VAL A 354 2.56 -12.67 4.82
CA VAL A 354 3.04 -12.14 6.11
C VAL A 354 2.85 -13.17 7.23
N PRO A 355 1.65 -13.74 7.44
CA PRO A 355 1.45 -14.84 8.38
C PRO A 355 2.32 -16.06 8.10
N ALA A 356 2.45 -16.45 6.83
CA ALA A 356 3.29 -17.59 6.45
C ALA A 356 4.77 -17.37 6.83
N ALA A 357 5.31 -16.17 6.55
CA ALA A 357 6.67 -15.81 6.93
C ALA A 357 6.91 -15.93 8.42
N VAL A 358 6.00 -15.36 9.23
CA VAL A 358 6.14 -15.37 10.69
C VAL A 358 5.98 -16.79 11.24
N LEU A 359 4.97 -17.55 10.75
CA LEU A 359 4.73 -18.91 11.22
C LEU A 359 5.91 -19.85 10.91
N LEU A 360 6.38 -19.85 9.66
CA LEU A 360 7.40 -20.80 9.22
C LEU A 360 8.79 -20.51 9.80
N SER A 361 9.08 -19.24 10.11
CA SER A 361 10.38 -18.84 10.67
C SER A 361 10.73 -19.50 12.00
N GLY A 362 9.74 -19.93 12.77
CA GLY A 362 9.94 -20.64 14.03
C GLY A 362 10.40 -22.10 13.86
N PHE A 363 10.41 -22.64 12.62
CA PHE A 363 10.62 -24.07 12.37
C PHE A 363 11.71 -24.38 11.33
N THR A 364 12.45 -23.38 10.86
CA THR A 364 13.59 -23.57 9.95
C THR A 364 14.61 -22.46 10.12
N ASP A 365 15.89 -22.78 9.87
CA ASP A 365 17.00 -21.84 9.84
C ASP A 365 17.28 -21.29 8.42
N GLN A 366 16.53 -21.73 7.41
CA GLN A 366 16.71 -21.39 6.01
C GLN A 366 16.03 -20.05 5.66
N GLY A 367 16.45 -18.96 6.32
CA GLY A 367 15.83 -17.65 6.19
C GLY A 367 15.80 -17.10 4.76
N LYS A 368 16.82 -17.39 3.93
CA LYS A 368 16.87 -16.95 2.52
C LYS A 368 15.76 -17.63 1.70
N ALA A 369 15.53 -18.92 1.90
CA ALA A 369 14.48 -19.65 1.22
C ALA A 369 13.08 -19.17 1.63
N LEU A 370 12.90 -18.83 2.92
CA LEU A 370 11.64 -18.26 3.41
C LEU A 370 11.39 -16.86 2.83
N ILE A 371 12.40 -15.99 2.75
CA ILE A 371 12.26 -14.65 2.17
C ILE A 371 11.77 -14.77 0.73
N VAL A 372 12.50 -15.51 -0.10
CA VAL A 372 12.13 -15.69 -1.51
C VAL A 372 10.77 -16.37 -1.64
N GLY A 373 10.52 -17.42 -0.87
CA GLY A 373 9.27 -18.19 -0.92
C GLY A 373 8.05 -17.39 -0.48
N THR A 374 8.14 -16.57 0.55
CA THR A 374 7.01 -15.75 1.03
C THR A 374 6.77 -14.54 0.15
N ASP A 375 7.82 -13.96 -0.44
CA ASP A 375 7.67 -12.86 -1.40
C ASP A 375 7.00 -13.34 -2.70
N LEU A 376 7.48 -14.43 -3.30
CA LEU A 376 6.84 -15.04 -4.45
C LEU A 376 5.45 -15.58 -4.10
N GLY A 377 5.27 -16.10 -2.88
CA GLY A 377 4.00 -16.56 -2.34
C GLY A 377 2.94 -15.46 -2.20
N GLY A 378 3.32 -14.18 -2.28
CA GLY A 378 2.38 -13.05 -2.39
C GLY A 378 1.65 -12.97 -3.73
N LEU A 379 2.12 -13.70 -4.76
CA LEU A 379 1.42 -13.98 -6.01
C LEU A 379 0.45 -15.15 -5.87
N GLY A 380 -0.39 -15.40 -6.87
CA GLY A 380 -1.32 -16.52 -6.94
C GLY A 380 -2.73 -16.13 -6.55
N THR A 381 -3.20 -16.49 -5.37
CA THR A 381 -4.57 -16.21 -4.92
C THR A 381 -4.75 -14.77 -4.41
N LEU A 382 -5.99 -14.26 -4.39
CA LEU A 382 -6.28 -12.95 -3.79
C LEU A 382 -5.92 -12.90 -2.28
N ILE A 383 -5.98 -14.03 -1.59
CA ILE A 383 -5.69 -14.13 -0.15
C ILE A 383 -4.18 -14.08 0.12
N ALA A 384 -3.38 -14.44 -0.87
CA ALA A 384 -1.93 -14.53 -0.73
C ALA A 384 -1.26 -13.20 -0.33
N SER A 385 -1.86 -12.07 -0.71
CA SER A 385 -1.37 -10.74 -0.35
C SER A 385 -2.53 -9.79 0.00
N MET A 386 -2.38 -9.02 1.08
CA MET A 386 -3.32 -7.94 1.46
C MET A 386 -3.46 -6.91 0.33
N ALA A 387 -2.38 -6.57 -0.35
CA ALA A 387 -2.35 -5.67 -1.49
C ALA A 387 -3.34 -6.09 -2.60
N SER A 388 -3.44 -7.38 -2.87
CA SER A 388 -4.36 -7.96 -3.85
C SER A 388 -5.83 -7.75 -3.45
N ILE A 389 -6.13 -7.93 -2.16
CA ILE A 389 -7.48 -7.70 -1.61
C ILE A 389 -7.85 -6.22 -1.70
N ILE A 390 -6.93 -5.31 -1.40
CA ILE A 390 -7.15 -3.86 -1.45
C ILE A 390 -7.54 -3.43 -2.87
N THR A 391 -6.79 -3.83 -3.89
CA THR A 391 -7.12 -3.47 -5.28
C THR A 391 -8.46 -4.04 -5.70
N PHE A 392 -8.76 -5.30 -5.35
CA PHE A 392 -10.05 -5.91 -5.64
C PHE A 392 -11.21 -5.17 -4.96
N GLN A 393 -11.04 -4.76 -3.71
CA GLN A 393 -12.04 -3.98 -2.98
C GLN A 393 -12.28 -2.62 -3.64
N LEU A 394 -11.23 -1.87 -3.95
CA LEU A 394 -11.33 -0.56 -4.62
C LEU A 394 -12.04 -0.68 -5.98
N TYR A 395 -11.66 -1.66 -6.80
CA TYR A 395 -12.34 -1.92 -8.08
C TYR A 395 -13.81 -2.32 -7.88
N SER A 396 -14.12 -3.09 -6.83
CA SER A 396 -15.47 -3.58 -6.55
C SER A 396 -16.46 -2.50 -6.13
N LEU A 397 -15.97 -1.30 -5.77
CA LEU A 397 -16.80 -0.12 -5.48
C LEU A 397 -17.26 0.62 -6.75
N GLU A 398 -16.65 0.36 -7.91
CA GLU A 398 -17.10 0.95 -9.18
C GLU A 398 -18.48 0.43 -9.57
N SER A 399 -19.34 1.34 -10.03
CA SER A 399 -20.63 0.95 -10.61
C SER A 399 -20.42 0.18 -11.92
N GLY A 400 -20.94 -1.06 -11.99
CA GLY A 400 -20.76 -1.95 -13.15
C GLY A 400 -19.49 -2.80 -13.15
N ALA A 401 -18.75 -2.86 -12.02
CA ALA A 401 -17.56 -3.69 -11.89
C ALA A 401 -17.79 -5.16 -12.21
N LYS A 402 -17.02 -5.70 -13.14
CA LYS A 402 -17.10 -7.11 -13.57
C LYS A 402 -16.20 -7.99 -12.70
N LYS A 403 -16.58 -8.18 -11.41
CA LYS A 403 -15.79 -8.87 -10.37
C LYS A 403 -15.30 -10.25 -10.80
N GLY A 404 -16.13 -11.05 -11.48
CA GLY A 404 -15.73 -12.37 -11.99
C GLY A 404 -14.63 -12.30 -13.06
N LYS A 405 -14.71 -11.31 -13.97
CA LYS A 405 -13.65 -11.10 -14.97
C LYS A 405 -12.34 -10.62 -14.32
N TYR A 406 -12.45 -9.74 -13.32
CA TYR A 406 -11.28 -9.31 -12.55
C TYR A 406 -10.62 -10.51 -11.87
N PHE A 407 -11.38 -11.31 -11.14
CA PHE A 407 -10.88 -12.48 -10.44
C PHE A 407 -10.16 -13.46 -11.38
N LEU A 408 -10.78 -13.76 -12.53
CA LEU A 408 -10.18 -14.67 -13.51
C LEU A 408 -8.89 -14.11 -14.10
N THR A 409 -8.89 -12.83 -14.51
CA THR A 409 -7.70 -12.17 -15.07
C THR A 409 -6.59 -12.07 -14.03
N PHE A 410 -6.95 -11.72 -12.81
CA PHE A 410 -6.03 -11.63 -11.68
C PHE A 410 -5.36 -12.98 -11.40
N THR A 411 -6.17 -14.04 -11.22
CA THR A 411 -5.65 -15.38 -10.91
C THR A 411 -4.77 -15.90 -12.05
N LEU A 412 -5.18 -15.72 -13.30
CA LEU A 412 -4.43 -16.19 -14.45
C LEU A 412 -3.02 -15.59 -14.50
N TRP A 413 -2.91 -14.25 -14.43
CA TRP A 413 -1.60 -13.58 -14.49
C TRP A 413 -0.75 -13.87 -13.27
N ASN A 414 -1.32 -13.84 -12.07
CA ASN A 414 -0.58 -14.14 -10.84
C ASN A 414 -0.06 -15.58 -10.81
N VAL A 415 -0.83 -16.55 -11.29
CA VAL A 415 -0.38 -17.95 -11.36
C VAL A 415 0.72 -18.13 -12.40
N ILE A 416 0.61 -17.50 -13.58
CA ILE A 416 1.66 -17.52 -14.60
C ILE A 416 2.96 -16.96 -14.01
N ASP A 417 2.90 -15.79 -13.38
CA ASP A 417 4.08 -15.14 -12.80
C ASP A 417 4.67 -15.97 -11.66
N LEU A 418 3.82 -16.54 -10.80
CA LEU A 418 4.25 -17.41 -9.72
C LEU A 418 4.99 -18.65 -10.24
N VAL A 419 4.48 -19.29 -11.30
CA VAL A 419 5.12 -20.48 -11.89
C VAL A 419 6.47 -20.13 -12.51
N ILE A 420 6.54 -19.04 -13.28
CA ILE A 420 7.79 -18.60 -13.92
C ILE A 420 8.83 -18.22 -12.86
N LEU A 421 8.48 -17.33 -11.92
CA LEU A 421 9.39 -16.87 -10.88
C LEU A 421 9.73 -17.97 -9.88
N GLY A 422 8.78 -18.85 -9.58
CA GLY A 422 9.01 -20.05 -8.74
C GLY A 422 10.00 -21.01 -9.37
N ALA A 423 9.92 -21.25 -10.69
CA ALA A 423 10.90 -22.04 -11.41
C ALA A 423 12.30 -21.39 -11.39
N VAL A 424 12.37 -20.08 -11.62
CA VAL A 424 13.64 -19.32 -11.51
C VAL A 424 14.22 -19.46 -10.09
N ALA A 425 13.38 -19.27 -9.06
CA ALA A 425 13.82 -19.40 -7.67
C ALA A 425 14.31 -20.82 -7.35
N TYR A 426 13.60 -21.83 -7.79
CA TYR A 426 14.01 -23.22 -7.61
C TYR A 426 15.35 -23.53 -8.26
N CYS A 427 15.60 -23.03 -9.48
CA CYS A 427 16.88 -23.20 -10.18
C CYS A 427 18.03 -22.43 -9.53
N MET A 428 17.77 -21.26 -8.95
CA MET A 428 18.83 -20.42 -8.35
C MET A 428 19.17 -20.81 -6.92
N MET A 429 18.27 -21.49 -6.23
CA MET A 429 18.48 -21.91 -4.83
C MET A 429 19.02 -23.36 -4.70
N ARG A 430 19.05 -24.08 -5.78
CA ARG A 430 19.62 -25.43 -5.89
C ARG A 430 21.12 -25.40 -6.16
#